data_a843c59339286c9545878f02a08a1495
#
_entry.id   a843c59339286c9545878f02a08a1495
#
_cell.length_a   1.000
_cell.length_b   1.000
_cell.length_c   1.000
_cell.angle_alpha   90.00
_cell.angle_beta   90.00
_cell.angle_gamma   90.00
#
_symmetry.space_group_name_H-M   'P 1'
#
loop_
_entity.id
_entity.type
_entity.pdbx_description
1 polymer ?
#
loop_
_entity_poly.entity_id
_entity_poly.type
_entity_poly.pdbx_seq_one_letter_code
_entity_poly.pdbx_strand_id
1 'polypeptide(L)'
;MNYITVVRGRLKGSPAEAQAAHDSTVEQLAAMTRPMGAIGHRPHLNPQDPNEFLAIDTWNNLEGLQTFMGDPKVAEAFGALFDGMPDISIWAESDWASF
;
A
#
# COMPACT_ATOMS: atom_id res chain seq x y z
N MET A 1 10.77 16.49 -1.34
CA MET A 1 11.22 15.11 -1.61
C MET A 1 10.05 14.16 -1.42
N ASN A 2 9.86 13.26 -2.33
CA ASN A 2 8.84 12.22 -2.20
C ASN A 2 9.42 10.93 -1.63
N TYR A 3 8.55 10.18 -0.99
CA TYR A 3 8.84 8.85 -0.45
C TYR A 3 7.89 7.86 -1.08
N ILE A 4 8.31 6.61 -1.21
CA ILE A 4 7.41 5.53 -1.61
C ILE A 4 7.41 4.43 -0.56
N THR A 5 6.27 3.76 -0.43
CA THR A 5 6.22 2.44 0.20
C THR A 5 6.03 1.40 -0.89
N VAL A 6 6.70 0.27 -0.72
CA VAL A 6 6.44 -0.93 -1.50
C VAL A 6 5.81 -1.95 -0.57
N VAL A 7 4.56 -2.29 -0.84
CA VAL A 7 3.80 -3.28 -0.07
C VAL A 7 3.65 -4.51 -0.94
N ARG A 8 4.16 -5.65 -0.49
CA ARG A 8 4.08 -6.90 -1.22
C ARG A 8 3.49 -7.98 -0.33
N GLY A 9 2.51 -8.70 -0.82
CA GLY A 9 1.88 -9.77 -0.07
C GLY A 9 0.95 -10.64 -0.91
N ARG A 10 0.43 -11.67 -0.27
CA ARG A 10 -0.53 -12.58 -0.90
C ARG A 10 -1.94 -12.23 -0.44
N LEU A 11 -2.83 -11.96 -1.39
CA LEU A 11 -4.22 -11.61 -1.13
C LEU A 11 -5.03 -12.85 -0.75
N LYS A 12 -6.01 -12.66 0.14
CA LYS A 12 -6.97 -13.69 0.54
C LYS A 12 -8.10 -13.79 -0.47
N GLY A 13 -8.66 -14.99 -0.60
CA GLY A 13 -9.88 -15.25 -1.37
C GLY A 13 -9.64 -15.39 -2.87
N SER A 14 -10.72 -15.44 -3.62
CA SER A 14 -10.66 -15.43 -5.08
C SER A 14 -10.19 -14.06 -5.60
N PRO A 15 -9.72 -13.97 -6.86
CA PRO A 15 -9.34 -12.68 -7.43
C PRO A 15 -10.44 -11.61 -7.34
N ALA A 16 -11.69 -11.97 -7.56
CA ALA A 16 -12.81 -11.04 -7.49
C ALA A 16 -13.08 -10.58 -6.05
N GLU A 17 -13.01 -11.50 -5.09
CA GLU A 17 -13.16 -11.16 -3.67
C GLU A 17 -12.00 -10.28 -3.19
N ALA A 18 -10.79 -10.59 -3.59
CA ALA A 18 -9.60 -9.81 -3.26
C ALA A 18 -9.69 -8.39 -3.80
N GLN A 19 -10.12 -8.22 -5.05
CA GLN A 19 -10.30 -6.90 -5.65
C GLN A 19 -11.35 -6.08 -4.89
N ALA A 20 -12.50 -6.67 -4.59
CA ALA A 20 -13.56 -5.98 -3.85
C ALA A 20 -13.10 -5.53 -2.47
N ALA A 21 -12.39 -6.40 -1.75
CA ALA A 21 -11.83 -6.08 -0.43
C ALA A 21 -10.76 -4.97 -0.52
N HIS A 22 -9.87 -5.05 -1.52
CA HIS A 22 -8.86 -4.03 -1.76
C HIS A 22 -9.49 -2.68 -2.06
N ASP A 23 -10.42 -2.62 -2.98
CA ASP A 23 -11.02 -1.35 -3.40
C ASP A 23 -11.79 -0.69 -2.26
N SER A 24 -12.49 -1.47 -1.44
CA SER A 24 -13.14 -0.97 -0.23
C SER A 24 -12.13 -0.43 0.79
N THR A 25 -11.03 -1.14 0.98
CA THR A 25 -9.95 -0.71 1.89
C THR A 25 -9.29 0.57 1.41
N VAL A 26 -9.00 0.68 0.12
CA VAL A 26 -8.42 1.89 -0.49
C VAL A 26 -9.34 3.09 -0.30
N GLU A 27 -10.63 2.93 -0.51
CA GLU A 27 -11.60 4.02 -0.32
C GLU A 27 -11.57 4.55 1.12
N GLN A 28 -11.54 3.65 2.10
CA GLN A 28 -11.48 4.01 3.52
C GLN A 28 -10.14 4.66 3.88
N LEU A 29 -9.03 4.06 3.47
CA LEU A 29 -7.70 4.56 3.82
C LEU A 29 -7.33 5.84 3.09
N ALA A 30 -7.79 6.04 1.86
CA ALA A 30 -7.51 7.26 1.10
C ALA A 30 -8.07 8.50 1.80
N ALA A 31 -9.28 8.41 2.35
CA ALA A 31 -9.89 9.51 3.09
C ALA A 31 -9.03 9.93 4.30
N MET A 32 -8.39 8.96 4.97
CA MET A 32 -7.52 9.21 6.11
C MET A 32 -6.13 9.69 5.68
N THR A 33 -5.56 9.11 4.63
CA THR A 33 -4.14 9.29 4.30
C THR A 33 -3.84 10.50 3.44
N ARG A 34 -4.78 10.95 2.61
CA ARG A 34 -4.56 12.16 1.78
C ARG A 34 -4.20 13.39 2.61
N PRO A 35 -4.89 13.72 3.71
CA PRO A 35 -4.48 14.83 4.58
C PRO A 35 -3.12 14.62 5.25
N MET A 36 -2.64 13.37 5.35
CA MET A 36 -1.35 13.02 5.96
C MET A 36 -0.18 13.10 4.97
N GLY A 37 -0.46 13.31 3.69
CA GLY A 37 0.56 13.45 2.67
C GLY A 37 0.64 12.31 1.65
N ALA A 38 -0.33 11.41 1.63
CA ALA A 38 -0.43 10.38 0.58
C ALA A 38 -0.88 11.02 -0.73
N ILE A 39 -0.13 10.82 -1.81
CA ILE A 39 -0.40 11.41 -3.13
C ILE A 39 -0.64 10.38 -4.22
N GLY A 40 -0.45 9.11 -3.96
CA GLY A 40 -0.73 8.08 -4.95
C GLY A 40 -0.69 6.68 -4.37
N HIS A 41 -1.44 5.79 -5.01
CA HIS A 41 -1.48 4.36 -4.69
C HIS A 41 -1.62 3.61 -6.01
N ARG A 42 -0.68 2.73 -6.31
CA ARG A 42 -0.63 1.96 -7.56
C ARG A 42 -0.57 0.47 -7.26
N PRO A 43 -1.70 -0.25 -7.33
CA PRO A 43 -1.71 -1.70 -7.16
C PRO A 43 -1.26 -2.42 -8.43
N HIS A 44 -0.54 -3.53 -8.24
CA HIS A 44 -0.06 -4.40 -9.30
C HIS A 44 -0.31 -5.85 -8.90
N LEU A 45 -0.55 -6.68 -9.88
CA LEU A 45 -0.67 -8.12 -9.68
C LEU A 45 0.40 -8.86 -10.49
N ASN A 46 0.85 -9.99 -9.97
CA ASN A 46 1.73 -10.87 -10.72
C ASN A 46 0.94 -11.44 -11.90
N PRO A 47 1.41 -11.29 -13.16
CA PRO A 47 0.68 -11.80 -14.31
C PRO A 47 0.52 -13.33 -14.33
N GLN A 48 1.31 -14.06 -13.54
CA GLN A 48 1.24 -15.52 -13.43
C GLN A 48 0.51 -16.00 -12.18
N ASP A 49 0.25 -15.09 -11.21
CA ASP A 49 -0.46 -15.42 -9.97
C ASP A 49 -1.27 -14.21 -9.50
N PRO A 50 -2.59 -14.18 -9.77
CA PRO A 50 -3.42 -13.01 -9.47
C PRO A 50 -3.65 -12.77 -7.97
N ASN A 51 -3.17 -13.65 -7.10
CA ASN A 51 -3.19 -13.41 -5.67
C ASN A 51 -1.87 -12.81 -5.15
N GLU A 52 -0.81 -12.76 -5.96
CA GLU A 52 0.41 -12.04 -5.60
C GLU A 52 0.27 -10.56 -5.96
N PHE A 53 0.36 -9.73 -4.93
CA PHE A 53 0.07 -8.31 -4.98
C PHE A 53 1.31 -7.49 -4.63
N LEU A 54 1.46 -6.37 -5.34
CA LEU A 54 2.47 -5.37 -5.01
C LEU A 54 1.86 -3.98 -5.22
N ALA A 55 1.91 -3.14 -4.20
CA ALA A 55 1.50 -1.75 -4.32
C ALA A 55 2.68 -0.82 -4.16
N ILE A 56 2.68 0.24 -4.94
CA ILE A 56 3.61 1.36 -4.78
C ILE A 56 2.79 2.57 -4.38
N ASP A 57 3.03 3.07 -3.17
CA ASP A 57 2.35 4.23 -2.63
C ASP A 57 3.32 5.40 -2.58
N THR A 58 2.88 6.57 -2.98
CA THR A 58 3.71 7.78 -2.98
C THR A 58 3.24 8.73 -1.90
N TRP A 59 4.19 9.29 -1.15
CA TRP A 59 3.97 10.21 -0.05
C TRP A 59 4.87 11.44 -0.18
N ASN A 60 4.37 12.60 0.17
CA ASN A 60 5.16 13.83 0.23
C ASN A 60 5.54 14.24 1.65
N ASN A 61 5.19 13.47 2.66
CA ASN A 61 5.43 13.75 4.07
C ASN A 61 5.83 12.47 4.80
N LEU A 62 7.10 12.38 5.21
CA LEU A 62 7.62 11.20 5.90
C LEU A 62 6.97 11.00 7.27
N GLU A 63 6.74 12.08 8.02
CA GLU A 63 6.09 11.99 9.32
C GLU A 63 4.67 11.44 9.21
N GLY A 64 3.91 11.90 8.21
CA GLY A 64 2.58 11.37 7.92
C GLY A 64 2.62 9.88 7.56
N LEU A 65 3.59 9.47 6.74
CA LEU A 65 3.80 8.08 6.40
C LEU A 65 4.11 7.23 7.63
N GLN A 66 5.01 7.68 8.49
CA GLN A 66 5.39 6.96 9.71
C GLN A 66 4.21 6.84 10.68
N THR A 67 3.41 7.89 10.81
CA THR A 67 2.20 7.88 11.62
C THR A 67 1.19 6.86 11.10
N PHE A 68 1.00 6.83 9.78
CA PHE A 68 0.13 5.85 9.11
C PHE A 68 0.60 4.42 9.39
N MET A 69 1.89 4.15 9.21
CA MET A 69 2.45 2.80 9.41
C MET A 69 2.37 2.34 10.87
N GLY A 70 2.29 3.25 11.82
CA GLY A 70 2.13 2.96 13.25
C GLY A 70 0.68 2.85 13.71
N ASP A 71 -0.30 3.09 12.84
CA ASP A 71 -1.71 3.07 13.22
C ASP A 71 -2.22 1.61 13.29
N PRO A 72 -2.76 1.17 14.46
CA PRO A 72 -3.31 -0.17 14.61
C PRO A 72 -4.44 -0.50 13.63
N LYS A 73 -5.20 0.49 13.19
CA LYS A 73 -6.28 0.30 12.20
C LYS A 73 -5.73 -0.10 10.84
N VAL A 74 -4.55 0.41 10.48
CA VAL A 74 -3.87 0.03 9.24
C VAL A 74 -3.39 -1.40 9.32
N ALA A 75 -2.78 -1.81 10.42
CA ALA A 75 -2.36 -3.19 10.64
C ALA A 75 -3.55 -4.15 10.58
N GLU A 76 -4.68 -3.78 11.16
CA GLU A 76 -5.92 -4.56 11.11
C GLU A 76 -6.44 -4.70 9.67
N ALA A 77 -6.46 -3.59 8.91
CA ALA A 77 -6.90 -3.61 7.52
C ALA A 77 -6.01 -4.52 6.65
N PHE A 78 -4.70 -4.47 6.85
CA PHE A 78 -3.76 -5.34 6.15
C PHE A 78 -3.93 -6.80 6.54
N GLY A 79 -4.17 -7.08 7.82
CA GLY A 79 -4.44 -8.43 8.30
C GLY A 79 -5.71 -9.04 7.70
N ALA A 80 -6.71 -8.21 7.41
CA ALA A 80 -7.94 -8.65 6.75
C ALA A 80 -7.74 -8.90 5.24
N LEU A 81 -6.84 -8.17 4.60
CA LEU A 81 -6.61 -8.22 3.15
C LEU A 81 -5.61 -9.28 2.73
N PHE A 82 -4.54 -9.45 3.50
CA PHE A 82 -3.43 -10.34 3.16
C PHE A 82 -3.48 -11.66 3.92
N ASP A 83 -3.01 -12.70 3.27
CA ASP A 83 -2.72 -14.00 3.89
C ASP A 83 -1.30 -13.93 4.47
N GLY A 84 -1.23 -13.76 5.78
CA GLY A 84 0.01 -13.42 6.48
C GLY A 84 0.35 -11.93 6.40
N MET A 85 1.41 -11.52 7.10
CA MET A 85 1.87 -10.13 7.09
C MET A 85 2.53 -9.80 5.74
N PRO A 86 2.16 -8.68 5.10
CA PRO A 86 2.84 -8.24 3.90
C PRO A 86 4.25 -7.72 4.22
N ASP A 87 5.14 -7.81 3.25
CA ASP A 87 6.43 -7.10 3.30
C ASP A 87 6.20 -5.64 2.94
N ILE A 88 6.71 -4.75 3.79
CA ILE A 88 6.58 -3.31 3.58
C ILE A 88 7.96 -2.68 3.71
N SER A 89 8.34 -1.88 2.71
CA SER A 89 9.59 -1.12 2.73
C SER A 89 9.33 0.33 2.35
N ILE A 90 10.14 1.22 2.92
CA ILE A 90 10.05 2.67 2.70
C ILE A 90 11.32 3.12 1.99
N TRP A 91 11.16 3.92 0.94
CA TRP A 91 12.25 4.41 0.09
C TRP A 91 12.09 5.90 -0.12
N ALA A 92 13.20 6.62 -0.09
CA ALA A 92 13.24 8.03 -0.45
C ALA A 92 13.59 8.18 -1.93
N GLU A 93 12.92 9.10 -2.61
CA GLU A 93 13.25 9.47 -3.98
C GLU A 93 14.69 10.00 -4.03
N SER A 94 15.47 9.60 -5.03
CA SER A 94 16.83 10.08 -5.22
C SER A 94 16.89 11.12 -6.35
N ASP A 95 17.95 11.92 -6.34
CA ASP A 95 18.28 12.84 -7.42
C ASP A 95 19.28 12.23 -8.44
N TRP A 96 19.50 10.93 -8.36
CA TRP A 96 20.35 10.23 -9.30
C TRP A 96 19.69 10.20 -10.70
N ALA A 97 20.52 10.02 -11.73
CA ALA A 97 20.02 10.01 -13.11
C ALA A 97 18.91 8.97 -13.29
N SER A 98 17.87 9.38 -14.01
CA SER A 98 16.68 8.55 -14.28
C SER A 98 16.18 8.85 -15.70
N PHE A 99 15.27 8.02 -16.18
CA PHE A 99 14.65 8.22 -17.50
C PHE A 99 13.20 7.73 -17.52
#